data_4db220c6f8a628fb1ae76949a9600cfb
#
_entry.id   4db220c6f8a628fb1ae76949a9600cfb
#
_cell.length_a   1.000
_cell.length_b   1.000
_cell.length_c   1.000
_cell.angle_alpha   90.00
_cell.angle_beta   90.00
_cell.angle_gamma   90.00
#
_symmetry.space_group_name_H-M   'P 1'
#
loop_
_entity.id
_entity.type
_entity.pdbx_description
1 polymer ?
#
loop_
_entity_poly.entity_id
_entity_poly.type
_entity_poly.pdbx_seq_one_letter_code
_entity_poly.pdbx_strand_id
1 'polypeptide(L)'
;MDGSPEVTAFILAGGKSTRMGSDKAFVEFDGRTLLARVLDLARSVTQDVRIVGSAEKFASFAPVVEDIFRDCGPLGGIHAALRSSLSELNVMLAVDTPFVSWTLLQYLISQARATPDAIIVVPASEDRRQPLCAIYRREFADVAENALRAGNNRIDRLFDLVKTRTITEAELNVAGFSSGIFRNMNTPEELKTEEGRV
;
A
#
# COMPACT_ATOMS: atom_id res chain seq x y z
N MET A 1 -5.99 -15.21 -24.36
CA MET A 1 -5.86 -14.78 -22.95
C MET A 1 -4.77 -13.72 -22.96
N ASP A 2 -5.14 -12.50 -22.62
CA ASP A 2 -4.17 -11.42 -22.48
C ASP A 2 -3.19 -11.82 -21.35
N GLY A 3 -1.88 -11.80 -21.63
CA GLY A 3 -0.85 -12.24 -20.70
C GLY A 3 -0.57 -11.25 -19.55
N SER A 4 -1.51 -10.33 -19.28
CA SER A 4 -1.42 -9.38 -18.16
C SER A 4 -1.49 -10.13 -16.82
N PRO A 5 -0.66 -9.78 -15.83
CA PRO A 5 -0.74 -10.39 -14.52
C PRO A 5 -2.09 -10.07 -13.86
N GLU A 6 -2.68 -11.05 -13.15
CA GLU A 6 -3.94 -10.83 -12.43
C GLU A 6 -3.78 -9.81 -11.29
N VAL A 7 -2.61 -9.81 -10.65
CA VAL A 7 -2.27 -8.95 -9.50
C VAL A 7 -0.96 -8.24 -9.74
N THR A 8 -0.94 -6.93 -9.54
CA THR A 8 0.29 -6.12 -9.41
C THR A 8 0.39 -5.57 -7.99
N ALA A 9 1.58 -5.58 -7.39
CA ALA A 9 1.83 -4.95 -6.11
C ALA A 9 2.64 -3.66 -6.29
N PHE A 10 2.19 -2.60 -5.63
CA PHE A 10 2.82 -1.29 -5.63
C PHE A 10 3.26 -0.93 -4.21
N ILE A 11 4.55 -0.61 -4.06
CA ILE A 11 5.13 -0.15 -2.81
C ILE A 11 5.24 1.37 -2.86
N LEU A 12 4.48 2.06 -2.02
CA LEU A 12 4.54 3.50 -1.92
C LEU A 12 5.72 3.89 -1.01
N ALA A 13 6.83 4.24 -1.66
CA ALA A 13 8.07 4.67 -1.02
C ALA A 13 8.30 6.19 -1.16
N GLY A 14 7.41 6.91 -1.83
CA GLY A 14 7.42 8.36 -1.98
C GLY A 14 6.87 9.05 -0.72
N GLY A 15 7.41 10.23 -0.42
CA GLY A 15 6.95 11.09 0.67
C GLY A 15 8.08 11.99 1.16
N LYS A 16 7.75 13.22 1.61
CA LYS A 16 8.72 14.15 2.21
C LYS A 16 9.07 13.69 3.63
N SER A 17 9.69 12.51 3.79
CA SER A 17 10.17 12.00 5.08
C SER A 17 11.43 12.77 5.56
N THR A 18 11.37 14.10 5.52
CA THR A 18 12.49 14.95 5.96
C THR A 18 12.61 15.07 7.49
N ARG A 19 11.62 14.57 8.23
CA ARG A 19 11.60 14.67 9.70
C ARG A 19 12.61 13.77 10.41
N MET A 20 13.13 12.74 9.74
CA MET A 20 14.06 11.74 10.31
C MET A 20 15.51 11.87 9.78
N GLY A 21 15.81 12.83 8.90
CA GLY A 21 17.16 12.96 8.32
C GLY A 21 17.59 11.83 7.38
N SER A 22 16.85 10.71 7.36
CA SER A 22 17.05 9.55 6.48
C SER A 22 15.74 9.17 5.79
N ASP A 23 15.85 8.60 4.60
CA ASP A 23 14.70 8.07 3.87
C ASP A 23 14.20 6.80 4.59
N LYS A 24 12.93 6.80 5.02
CA LYS A 24 12.32 5.68 5.76
C LYS A 24 12.53 4.33 5.07
N ALA A 25 12.57 4.29 3.74
CA ALA A 25 12.77 3.07 2.97
C ALA A 25 14.07 2.33 3.34
N PHE A 26 15.11 3.07 3.72
CA PHE A 26 16.43 2.53 4.04
C PHE A 26 16.69 2.38 5.54
N VAL A 27 15.71 2.68 6.38
CA VAL A 27 15.81 2.41 7.82
C VAL A 27 15.79 0.90 8.04
N GLU A 28 16.72 0.42 8.88
CA GLU A 28 16.82 -1.00 9.25
C GLU A 28 15.89 -1.34 10.41
N PHE A 29 15.25 -2.49 10.29
CA PHE A 29 14.47 -3.14 11.31
C PHE A 29 14.79 -4.64 11.27
N ASP A 30 15.27 -5.19 12.40
CA ASP A 30 15.68 -6.60 12.54
C ASP A 30 16.69 -6.99 11.42
N GLY A 31 17.75 -6.19 11.27
CA GLY A 31 18.86 -6.43 10.34
C GLY A 31 18.54 -6.30 8.86
N ARG A 32 17.35 -5.77 8.49
CA ARG A 32 16.93 -5.58 7.10
C ARG A 32 16.23 -4.24 6.90
N THR A 33 16.44 -3.59 5.76
CA THR A 33 15.74 -2.33 5.47
C THR A 33 14.23 -2.55 5.31
N LEU A 34 13.43 -1.55 5.67
CA LEU A 34 11.98 -1.59 5.47
C LEU A 34 11.60 -1.85 4.01
N LEU A 35 12.35 -1.27 3.07
CA LEU A 35 12.17 -1.53 1.63
C LEU A 35 12.39 -3.01 1.29
N ALA A 36 13.46 -3.63 1.77
CA ALA A 36 13.74 -5.03 1.49
C ALA A 36 12.63 -5.95 2.03
N ARG A 37 12.13 -5.64 3.23
CA ARG A 37 11.03 -6.41 3.85
C ARG A 37 9.73 -6.31 3.05
N VAL A 38 9.32 -5.10 2.66
CA VAL A 38 8.08 -4.91 1.90
C VAL A 38 8.19 -5.45 0.47
N LEU A 39 9.38 -5.42 -0.15
CA LEU A 39 9.62 -6.05 -1.45
C LEU A 39 9.43 -7.57 -1.38
N ASP A 40 10.00 -8.23 -0.38
CA ASP A 40 9.82 -9.68 -0.21
C ASP A 40 8.36 -10.03 0.09
N LEU A 41 7.69 -9.23 0.92
CA LEU A 41 6.27 -9.37 1.19
C LEU A 41 5.44 -9.23 -0.11
N ALA A 42 5.69 -8.23 -0.93
CA ALA A 42 5.01 -8.04 -2.20
C ALA A 42 5.26 -9.21 -3.17
N ARG A 43 6.52 -9.66 -3.26
CA ARG A 43 6.93 -10.81 -4.10
C ARG A 43 6.31 -12.14 -3.66
N SER A 44 5.86 -12.25 -2.40
CA SER A 44 5.17 -13.46 -1.93
C SER A 44 3.76 -13.65 -2.52
N VAL A 45 3.17 -12.59 -3.10
CA VAL A 45 1.81 -12.62 -3.66
C VAL A 45 1.76 -12.39 -5.18
N THR A 46 2.80 -11.79 -5.78
CA THR A 46 2.90 -11.57 -7.22
C THR A 46 4.33 -11.38 -7.70
N GLN A 47 4.60 -11.67 -8.98
CA GLN A 47 5.89 -11.37 -9.61
C GLN A 47 5.95 -9.94 -10.19
N ASP A 48 4.81 -9.29 -10.46
CA ASP A 48 4.76 -7.89 -10.91
C ASP A 48 4.74 -6.94 -9.71
N VAL A 49 5.93 -6.61 -9.22
CA VAL A 49 6.15 -5.68 -8.10
C VAL A 49 6.80 -4.41 -8.60
N ARG A 50 6.21 -3.26 -8.26
CA ARG A 50 6.70 -1.94 -8.66
C ARG A 50 6.79 -1.01 -7.45
N ILE A 51 7.73 -0.05 -7.50
CA ILE A 51 7.87 0.98 -6.47
C ILE A 51 7.30 2.29 -7.00
N VAL A 52 6.45 2.94 -6.20
CA VAL A 52 5.99 4.29 -6.47
C VAL A 52 6.89 5.27 -5.72
N GLY A 53 7.64 6.08 -6.48
CA GLY A 53 8.62 7.00 -5.91
C GLY A 53 9.64 7.51 -6.91
N SER A 54 10.81 7.96 -6.43
CA SER A 54 11.89 8.48 -7.29
C SER A 54 12.64 7.36 -8.00
N ALA A 55 12.74 7.43 -9.33
CA ALA A 55 13.53 6.48 -10.12
C ALA A 55 15.01 6.52 -9.74
N GLU A 56 15.55 7.69 -9.45
CA GLU A 56 16.94 7.86 -9.00
C GLU A 56 17.27 7.01 -7.76
N LYS A 57 16.30 6.90 -6.82
CA LYS A 57 16.50 6.17 -5.56
C LYS A 57 16.21 4.67 -5.67
N PHE A 58 15.22 4.29 -6.46
CA PHE A 58 14.63 2.96 -6.34
C PHE A 58 14.76 2.07 -7.57
N ALA A 59 15.27 2.57 -8.72
CA ALA A 59 15.36 1.78 -9.96
C ALA A 59 16.24 0.53 -9.85
N SER A 60 17.18 0.49 -8.91
CA SER A 60 18.04 -0.68 -8.67
C SER A 60 17.33 -1.82 -7.91
N PHE A 61 16.15 -1.59 -7.34
CA PHE A 61 15.42 -2.56 -6.50
C PHE A 61 14.23 -3.22 -7.23
N ALA A 62 13.49 -2.42 -8.01
CA ALA A 62 12.35 -2.86 -8.81
C ALA A 62 11.98 -1.79 -9.85
N PRO A 63 11.13 -2.10 -10.86
CA PRO A 63 10.54 -1.09 -11.75
C PRO A 63 9.87 0.04 -10.96
N VAL A 64 10.10 1.29 -11.39
CA VAL A 64 9.62 2.47 -10.69
C VAL A 64 8.52 3.17 -11.47
N VAL A 65 7.50 3.63 -10.75
CA VAL A 65 6.44 4.51 -11.22
C VAL A 65 6.59 5.85 -10.50
N GLU A 66 6.72 6.93 -11.25
CA GLU A 66 6.80 8.28 -10.67
C GLU A 66 5.42 8.95 -10.63
N ASP A 67 5.22 9.81 -9.62
CA ASP A 67 3.97 10.54 -9.44
C ASP A 67 3.66 11.45 -10.64
N ILE A 68 2.46 11.31 -11.21
CA ILE A 68 1.94 12.22 -12.24
C ILE A 68 1.53 13.55 -11.59
N PHE A 69 0.87 13.47 -10.42
CA PHE A 69 0.51 14.62 -9.58
C PHE A 69 1.48 14.71 -8.42
N ARG A 70 2.48 15.57 -8.53
CA ARG A 70 3.51 15.73 -7.50
C ARG A 70 2.97 16.42 -6.26
N ASP A 71 3.53 16.09 -5.11
CA ASP A 71 3.20 16.68 -3.81
C ASP A 71 1.73 16.50 -3.35
N CYS A 72 1.03 15.54 -3.93
CA CYS A 72 -0.37 15.23 -3.62
C CYS A 72 -0.53 14.10 -2.58
N GLY A 73 0.55 13.74 -1.90
CA GLY A 73 0.55 12.70 -0.87
C GLY A 73 0.20 11.30 -1.43
N PRO A 74 -0.31 10.40 -0.59
CA PRO A 74 -0.55 9.01 -1.00
C PRO A 74 -1.51 8.86 -2.17
N LEU A 75 -2.48 9.76 -2.33
CA LEU A 75 -3.44 9.70 -3.43
C LEU A 75 -2.77 9.88 -4.79
N GLY A 76 -1.75 10.77 -4.89
CA GLY A 76 -0.96 10.94 -6.11
C GLY A 76 -0.24 9.66 -6.51
N GLY A 77 0.38 8.99 -5.54
CA GLY A 77 1.07 7.71 -5.76
C GLY A 77 0.12 6.58 -6.16
N ILE A 78 -1.03 6.44 -5.50
CA ILE A 78 -2.05 5.44 -5.88
C ILE A 78 -2.56 5.70 -7.29
N HIS A 79 -2.84 6.97 -7.65
CA HIS A 79 -3.25 7.32 -9.00
C HIS A 79 -2.21 6.90 -10.05
N ALA A 80 -0.94 7.26 -9.86
CA ALA A 80 0.15 6.92 -10.78
C ALA A 80 0.32 5.39 -10.91
N ALA A 81 0.26 4.66 -9.79
CA ALA A 81 0.29 3.21 -9.75
C ALA A 81 -0.80 2.60 -10.64
N LEU A 82 -2.06 3.00 -10.43
CA LEU A 82 -3.22 2.47 -11.15
C LEU A 82 -3.20 2.83 -12.64
N ARG A 83 -2.71 4.02 -13.02
CA ARG A 83 -2.53 4.42 -14.42
C ARG A 83 -1.46 3.58 -15.14
N SER A 84 -0.46 3.12 -14.40
CA SER A 84 0.62 2.27 -14.95
C SER A 84 0.27 0.79 -15.02
N SER A 85 -0.78 0.35 -14.30
CA SER A 85 -1.15 -1.06 -14.17
C SER A 85 -1.96 -1.57 -15.35
N LEU A 86 -1.76 -2.85 -15.67
CA LEU A 86 -2.63 -3.62 -16.56
C LEU A 86 -3.43 -4.69 -15.78
N SER A 87 -3.13 -4.88 -14.50
CA SER A 87 -3.76 -5.91 -13.66
C SER A 87 -5.14 -5.49 -13.20
N GLU A 88 -6.00 -6.49 -13.01
CA GLU A 88 -7.33 -6.28 -12.44
C GLU A 88 -7.25 -5.85 -10.97
N LEU A 89 -6.39 -6.51 -10.18
CA LEU A 89 -6.19 -6.25 -8.76
C LEU A 89 -4.84 -5.59 -8.51
N ASN A 90 -4.84 -4.50 -7.76
CA ASN A 90 -3.63 -3.74 -7.44
C ASN A 90 -3.49 -3.62 -5.93
N VAL A 91 -2.47 -4.29 -5.39
CA VAL A 91 -2.11 -4.24 -3.96
C VAL A 91 -1.32 -2.97 -3.72
N MET A 92 -1.78 -2.11 -2.80
CA MET A 92 -1.03 -0.93 -2.34
C MET A 92 -0.43 -1.20 -0.98
N LEU A 93 0.87 -0.98 -0.84
CA LEU A 93 1.63 -1.19 0.38
C LEU A 93 2.46 0.05 0.73
N ALA A 94 2.40 0.49 1.98
CA ALA A 94 3.34 1.48 2.49
C ALA A 94 4.67 0.81 2.87
N VAL A 95 5.76 1.53 2.71
CA VAL A 95 7.10 1.04 3.09
C VAL A 95 7.29 0.94 4.60
N ASP A 96 6.50 1.66 5.39
CA ASP A 96 6.64 1.82 6.84
C ASP A 96 5.69 0.93 7.68
N THR A 97 5.13 -0.12 7.11
CA THR A 97 4.24 -1.09 7.78
C THR A 97 4.90 -2.47 7.88
N PRO A 98 5.95 -2.66 8.69
CA PRO A 98 6.77 -3.88 8.71
C PRO A 98 6.06 -5.12 9.26
N PHE A 99 4.91 -4.96 9.92
CA PHE A 99 4.15 -6.05 10.53
C PHE A 99 3.08 -6.65 9.61
N VAL A 100 2.84 -6.06 8.44
CA VAL A 100 1.93 -6.62 7.44
C VAL A 100 2.46 -7.97 6.99
N SER A 101 1.61 -9.01 7.05
CA SER A 101 1.96 -10.38 6.71
C SER A 101 1.46 -10.79 5.32
N TRP A 102 2.11 -11.80 4.72
CA TRP A 102 1.67 -12.39 3.47
C TRP A 102 0.26 -12.99 3.57
N THR A 103 -0.09 -13.55 4.73
CA THR A 103 -1.43 -14.11 5.00
C THR A 103 -2.51 -13.05 4.95
N LEU A 104 -2.22 -11.82 5.46
CA LEU A 104 -3.13 -10.70 5.33
C LEU A 104 -3.31 -10.31 3.87
N LEU A 105 -2.22 -10.21 3.09
CA LEU A 105 -2.34 -9.86 1.66
C LEU A 105 -3.15 -10.89 0.88
N GLN A 106 -2.92 -12.18 1.12
CA GLN A 106 -3.73 -13.24 0.51
C GLN A 106 -5.21 -13.14 0.91
N TYR A 107 -5.48 -12.83 2.18
CA TYR A 107 -6.84 -12.62 2.65
C TYR A 107 -7.50 -11.44 1.94
N LEU A 108 -6.83 -10.28 1.82
CA LEU A 108 -7.35 -9.11 1.10
C LEU A 108 -7.61 -9.42 -0.38
N ILE A 109 -6.69 -10.12 -1.05
CA ILE A 109 -6.87 -10.55 -2.45
C ILE A 109 -8.08 -11.49 -2.57
N SER A 110 -8.25 -12.43 -1.63
CA SER A 110 -9.41 -13.34 -1.63
C SER A 110 -10.73 -12.58 -1.46
N GLN A 111 -10.76 -11.56 -0.59
CA GLN A 111 -11.92 -10.69 -0.41
C GLN A 111 -12.23 -9.88 -1.68
N ALA A 112 -11.19 -9.40 -2.38
CA ALA A 112 -11.37 -8.68 -3.65
C ALA A 112 -11.94 -9.57 -4.76
N ARG A 113 -11.53 -10.84 -4.81
CA ARG A 113 -12.10 -11.85 -5.72
C ARG A 113 -13.55 -12.19 -5.36
N ALA A 114 -13.87 -12.26 -4.07
CA ALA A 114 -15.22 -12.55 -3.58
C ALA A 114 -16.20 -11.37 -3.78
N THR A 115 -15.69 -10.16 -4.00
CA THR A 115 -16.49 -8.94 -4.21
C THR A 115 -16.07 -8.25 -5.52
N PRO A 116 -16.37 -8.85 -6.70
CA PRO A 116 -15.84 -8.38 -7.98
C PRO A 116 -16.34 -6.98 -8.39
N ASP A 117 -17.42 -6.52 -7.82
CA ASP A 117 -18.01 -5.20 -8.02
C ASP A 117 -17.46 -4.11 -7.05
N ALA A 118 -16.67 -4.49 -6.05
CA ALA A 118 -15.99 -3.52 -5.21
C ALA A 118 -14.77 -2.94 -5.93
N ILE A 119 -14.74 -1.62 -6.06
CA ILE A 119 -13.61 -0.87 -6.63
C ILE A 119 -12.42 -0.85 -5.67
N ILE A 120 -12.71 -0.88 -4.37
CA ILE A 120 -11.70 -0.90 -3.31
C ILE A 120 -12.06 -1.96 -2.28
N VAL A 121 -11.05 -2.72 -1.84
CA VAL A 121 -11.13 -3.58 -0.64
C VAL A 121 -10.09 -3.08 0.34
N VAL A 122 -10.56 -2.56 1.48
CA VAL A 122 -9.71 -1.88 2.45
C VAL A 122 -9.98 -2.39 3.86
N PRO A 123 -8.97 -2.81 4.62
CA PRO A 123 -9.12 -3.14 6.03
C PRO A 123 -9.26 -1.87 6.87
N ALA A 124 -9.97 -1.99 7.99
CA ALA A 124 -10.09 -0.95 8.99
C ALA A 124 -9.62 -1.47 10.36
N SER A 125 -8.89 -0.66 11.08
CA SER A 125 -8.43 -0.90 12.44
C SER A 125 -8.52 0.40 13.23
N GLU A 126 -8.95 0.33 14.49
CA GLU A 126 -9.16 1.50 15.35
C GLU A 126 -10.01 2.59 14.65
N ASP A 127 -11.12 2.17 14.02
CA ASP A 127 -12.03 3.02 13.26
C ASP A 127 -11.40 3.78 12.08
N ARG A 128 -10.20 3.38 11.63
CA ARG A 128 -9.49 3.98 10.50
C ARG A 128 -9.27 2.98 9.38
N ARG A 129 -9.69 3.33 8.17
CA ARG A 129 -9.34 2.59 6.96
C ARG A 129 -7.82 2.68 6.71
N GLN A 130 -7.25 1.60 6.19
CA GLN A 130 -5.81 1.48 5.91
C GLN A 130 -5.54 1.55 4.39
N PRO A 131 -5.57 2.75 3.79
CA PRO A 131 -5.52 2.92 2.33
C PRO A 131 -4.21 2.45 1.70
N LEU A 132 -3.15 2.35 2.49
CA LEU A 132 -1.82 1.91 2.05
C LEU A 132 -1.51 0.47 2.46
N CYS A 133 -2.55 -0.32 2.77
CA CYS A 133 -2.55 -1.76 2.86
C CYS A 133 -3.91 -2.26 2.33
N ALA A 134 -4.17 -2.05 1.03
CA ALA A 134 -5.49 -2.25 0.44
C ALA A 134 -5.38 -2.74 -1.01
N ILE A 135 -6.50 -3.26 -1.54
CA ILE A 135 -6.62 -3.66 -2.95
C ILE A 135 -7.47 -2.63 -3.69
N TYR A 136 -6.99 -2.21 -4.84
CA TYR A 136 -7.67 -1.26 -5.71
C TYR A 136 -7.89 -1.86 -7.10
N ARG A 137 -9.03 -1.59 -7.72
CA ARG A 137 -9.24 -1.80 -9.15
C ARG A 137 -8.84 -0.55 -9.93
N ARG A 138 -8.49 -0.74 -11.20
CA ARG A 138 -7.98 0.35 -12.07
C ARG A 138 -8.94 1.52 -12.20
N GLU A 139 -10.23 1.26 -12.13
CA GLU A 139 -11.30 2.25 -12.24
C GLU A 139 -11.21 3.35 -11.18
N PHE A 140 -10.59 3.06 -10.03
CA PHE A 140 -10.34 4.10 -9.02
C PHE A 140 -9.40 5.20 -9.51
N ALA A 141 -8.59 4.97 -10.54
CA ALA A 141 -7.69 5.97 -11.10
C ALA A 141 -8.46 7.22 -11.60
N ASP A 142 -9.65 7.04 -12.22
CA ASP A 142 -10.45 8.16 -12.72
C ASP A 142 -11.03 9.00 -11.58
N VAL A 143 -11.47 8.34 -10.50
CA VAL A 143 -11.98 9.01 -9.29
C VAL A 143 -10.85 9.78 -8.59
N ALA A 144 -9.67 9.16 -8.46
CA ALA A 144 -8.49 9.79 -7.90
C ALA A 144 -8.04 11.00 -8.73
N GLU A 145 -8.01 10.88 -10.07
CA GLU A 145 -7.62 11.97 -10.96
C GLU A 145 -8.56 13.18 -10.84
N ASN A 146 -9.87 12.94 -10.85
CA ASN A 146 -10.85 14.00 -10.68
C ASN A 146 -10.68 14.74 -9.35
N ALA A 147 -10.43 14.02 -8.27
CA ALA A 147 -10.16 14.60 -6.95
C ALA A 147 -8.87 15.42 -6.94
N LEU A 148 -7.78 14.88 -7.50
CA LEU A 148 -6.48 15.54 -7.59
C LEU A 148 -6.54 16.83 -8.42
N ARG A 149 -7.24 16.80 -9.57
CA ARG A 149 -7.49 18.01 -10.41
C ARG A 149 -8.30 19.07 -9.68
N ALA A 150 -9.20 18.68 -8.77
CA ALA A 150 -9.95 19.57 -7.90
C ALA A 150 -9.19 20.03 -6.65
N GLY A 151 -7.91 19.65 -6.51
CA GLY A 151 -7.08 19.99 -5.33
C GLY A 151 -7.44 19.21 -4.05
N ASN A 152 -8.24 18.15 -4.16
CA ASN A 152 -8.61 17.30 -3.02
C ASN A 152 -7.67 16.08 -2.97
N ASN A 153 -6.73 16.09 -2.03
CA ASN A 153 -5.73 15.03 -1.84
C ASN A 153 -6.12 14.03 -0.73
N ARG A 154 -7.33 14.11 -0.18
CA ARG A 154 -7.80 13.29 0.94
C ARG A 154 -8.45 12.01 0.42
N ILE A 155 -7.71 10.91 0.49
CA ILE A 155 -8.15 9.60 0.01
C ILE A 155 -9.36 9.06 0.79
N ASP A 156 -9.43 9.30 2.10
CA ASP A 156 -10.51 8.85 2.98
C ASP A 156 -11.89 9.30 2.51
N ARG A 157 -11.99 10.48 1.90
CA ARG A 157 -13.25 11.02 1.35
C ARG A 157 -13.69 10.33 0.05
N LEU A 158 -12.79 9.65 -0.63
CA LEU A 158 -13.08 9.01 -1.91
C LEU A 158 -13.67 7.61 -1.76
N PHE A 159 -13.47 6.98 -0.59
CA PHE A 159 -14.03 5.66 -0.32
C PHE A 159 -15.56 5.60 -0.38
N ASP A 160 -16.22 6.71 -0.05
CA ASP A 160 -17.67 6.81 -0.05
C ASP A 160 -18.25 7.20 -1.44
N LEU A 161 -17.37 7.53 -2.41
CA LEU A 161 -17.76 7.85 -3.80
C LEU A 161 -17.76 6.62 -4.71
N VAL A 162 -17.21 5.49 -4.24
CA VAL A 162 -17.12 4.25 -5.01
C VAL A 162 -17.60 3.06 -4.16
N LYS A 163 -17.91 1.96 -4.83
CA LYS A 163 -18.24 0.74 -4.10
C LYS A 163 -17.00 0.22 -3.38
N THR A 164 -16.99 0.39 -2.06
CA THR A 164 -15.88 0.01 -1.18
C THR A 164 -16.30 -1.13 -0.27
N ARG A 165 -15.55 -2.23 -0.29
CA ARG A 165 -15.61 -3.29 0.71
C ARG A 165 -14.66 -2.94 1.86
N THR A 166 -15.19 -2.43 2.94
CA THR A 166 -14.41 -2.25 4.17
C THR A 166 -14.44 -3.55 4.96
N ILE A 167 -13.27 -4.11 5.27
CA ILE A 167 -13.10 -5.27 6.15
C ILE A 167 -12.93 -4.71 7.55
N THR A 168 -13.90 -4.96 8.41
CA THR A 168 -13.93 -4.44 9.78
C THR A 168 -12.88 -5.09 10.67
N GLU A 169 -12.52 -4.44 11.77
CA GLU A 169 -11.62 -5.02 12.77
C GLU A 169 -12.15 -6.33 13.36
N ALA A 170 -13.46 -6.45 13.53
CA ALA A 170 -14.09 -7.69 13.96
C ALA A 170 -13.87 -8.84 12.97
N GLU A 171 -14.00 -8.57 11.66
CA GLU A 171 -13.74 -9.57 10.62
C GLU A 171 -12.26 -9.94 10.55
N LEU A 172 -11.35 -8.96 10.73
CA LEU A 172 -9.91 -9.22 10.81
C LEU A 172 -9.57 -10.11 12.01
N ASN A 173 -10.13 -9.83 13.18
CA ASN A 173 -9.92 -10.63 14.38
C ASN A 173 -10.44 -12.07 14.21
N VAL A 174 -11.61 -12.27 13.59
CA VAL A 174 -12.14 -13.59 13.26
C VAL A 174 -11.22 -14.33 12.27
N ALA A 175 -10.58 -13.61 11.34
CA ALA A 175 -9.60 -14.16 10.42
C ALA A 175 -8.19 -14.36 11.03
N GLY A 176 -8.00 -14.01 12.31
CA GLY A 176 -6.74 -14.22 13.05
C GLY A 176 -5.74 -13.06 12.95
N PHE A 177 -6.17 -11.87 12.51
CA PHE A 177 -5.32 -10.68 12.40
C PHE A 177 -5.59 -9.71 13.56
N SER A 178 -4.56 -9.33 14.30
CA SER A 178 -4.67 -8.30 15.34
C SER A 178 -4.54 -6.89 14.76
N SER A 179 -5.04 -5.86 15.47
CA SER A 179 -4.93 -4.45 15.07
C SER A 179 -3.48 -3.98 14.91
N GLY A 180 -2.56 -4.55 15.69
CA GLY A 180 -1.12 -4.23 15.62
C GLY A 180 -0.46 -4.50 14.26
N ILE A 181 -1.10 -5.29 13.37
CA ILE A 181 -0.56 -5.60 12.03
C ILE A 181 -0.41 -4.36 11.13
N PHE A 182 -1.18 -3.28 11.40
CA PHE A 182 -1.13 -2.01 10.64
C PHE A 182 -0.27 -0.94 11.31
N ARG A 183 0.45 -1.28 12.39
CA ARG A 183 1.26 -0.30 13.11
C ARG A 183 2.40 0.18 12.23
N ASN A 184 2.46 1.51 12.05
CA ASN A 184 3.55 2.18 11.36
C ASN A 184 4.75 2.34 12.27
N MET A 185 5.94 2.25 11.70
CA MET A 185 7.19 2.58 12.37
C MET A 185 7.63 3.98 11.94
N ASN A 186 7.55 4.93 12.87
CA ASN A 186 7.78 6.34 12.58
C ASN A 186 9.10 6.88 13.14
N THR A 187 9.72 6.20 14.12
CA THR A 187 10.98 6.64 14.76
C THR A 187 11.97 5.48 14.89
N PRO A 188 13.30 5.77 14.88
CA PRO A 188 14.32 4.77 15.19
C PRO A 188 14.20 4.18 16.61
N GLU A 189 13.65 4.95 17.56
CA GLU A 189 13.42 4.51 18.93
C GLU A 189 12.31 3.47 19.01
N GLU A 190 11.21 3.65 18.23
CA GLU A 190 10.14 2.64 18.10
C GLU A 190 10.69 1.33 17.54
N LEU A 191 11.59 1.40 16.53
CA LEU A 191 12.25 0.23 15.95
C LEU A 191 13.05 -0.54 17.01
N LYS A 192 13.90 0.14 17.81
CA LYS A 192 14.72 -0.50 18.85
C LYS A 192 13.90 -1.11 19.99
N THR A 193 12.76 -0.52 20.32
CA THR A 193 11.89 -1.01 21.41
C THR A 193 11.21 -2.32 21.03
N GLU A 194 10.95 -2.55 19.75
CA GLU A 194 10.30 -3.76 19.25
C GLU A 194 11.28 -4.90 18.95
N GLU A 195 12.52 -4.61 18.55
CA GLU A 195 13.57 -5.63 18.37
C GLU A 195 13.85 -6.44 19.66
N GLY A 196 13.51 -5.88 20.84
CA GLY A 196 13.65 -6.57 22.14
C GLY A 196 12.43 -7.39 22.56
N ARG A 197 11.36 -7.47 21.74
CA ARG A 197 10.10 -8.17 22.10
C ARG A 197 9.78 -9.40 21.25
N VAL A 198 10.66 -9.75 20.30
CA VAL A 198 10.54 -10.96 19.45
C VAL A 198 11.29 -12.14 20.07
#